data_7b7f3024aa399a6097e8f86e6e87402b
#
_entry.id   7b7f3024aa399a6097e8f86e6e87402b
#
_cell.length_a   1.000
_cell.length_b   1.000
_cell.length_c   1.000
_cell.angle_alpha   90.00
_cell.angle_beta   90.00
_cell.angle_gamma   90.00
#
_symmetry.space_group_name_H-M   'P 1'
#
loop_
_entity.id
_entity.type
_entity.pdbx_description
1 polymer ?
#
loop_
_entity_poly.entity_id
_entity_poly.type
_entity_poly.pdbx_seq_one_letter_code
_entity_poly.pdbx_strand_id
1 'polypeptide(L)'
;MNAPILAKDLPTSVTTGPITGSAKVYASPRDRPDLAVPYREIVLTDPGEAPVRVYDPSGPYTETGARIDLQSGLPEIRAPWIETRGYAAVAPRAVKPEDNGFVAEDRLVAPCPAARTIRRGGPGQRVTQYEFARAGIVTDEMIYVAHRENLCREAMLAQAEGALADGESFGAAIPPFITPDFVRDEVARGRAIIPANINHTELEPMAIGRNFLVKINANIGNSAVTSSAADEVEKMVWAIRWGADTVMDLSTGRNIHNIRGWILRNAPVPIGTVPIYQALEKVGGDPLKLDWEVFKDTLIEQAEQGVDYFTIHAGVRLAHVPLTARRVTGIVSRGGSIMARWCLAGHRESFLYERFEEICDICRAYDVSFSLGDGLRPGSIADANDAAQFAELETLGELTKIAHAKGCQVMIEGPGHVPMHKIKVNMEKQLAECGEAPFYTLGPLTTDVAPGYDHITSGIGAAMIGWYGTAMLCYVTPKEHLGLPNRDDVKTGVITYKIAAHAADLAKGHPAAQLRDDALSRARFDFRWEDQFNLSLDPDTARAYHDETLPKDAHKVAHFCSMCGPKFCSMKITQDLRADVLAMEAAGEVIAKATPLSEAEREAGMAQKSAEFLGEGGRLYVEAGE
;
A
#
# COMPACT_ATOMS: atom_id res chain seq x y z
N MET A 1 18.50 31.57 6.30
CA MET A 1 19.89 31.12 6.16
C MET A 1 19.93 29.70 6.71
N ASN A 2 19.92 28.70 5.84
CA ASN A 2 20.00 27.30 6.29
C ASN A 2 21.45 27.02 6.69
N ALA A 3 21.62 26.38 7.86
CA ALA A 3 22.95 25.93 8.31
C ALA A 3 23.54 24.99 7.25
N PRO A 4 24.88 24.97 7.10
CA PRO A 4 25.53 24.02 6.20
C PRO A 4 25.17 22.60 6.64
N ILE A 5 24.81 21.73 5.67
CA ILE A 5 24.62 20.31 5.90
C ILE A 5 26.00 19.76 6.28
N LEU A 6 26.21 19.57 7.58
CA LEU A 6 27.42 18.97 8.12
C LEU A 6 27.32 17.44 7.94
N ALA A 7 28.43 16.72 8.08
CA ALA A 7 28.48 15.26 8.11
C ALA A 7 27.47 14.60 9.10
N LYS A 8 26.81 15.38 9.93
CA LYS A 8 25.73 15.01 10.84
C LYS A 8 24.42 14.61 10.16
N ASP A 9 24.22 15.02 8.91
CA ASP A 9 22.96 14.83 8.18
C ASP A 9 22.98 13.58 7.28
N LEU A 10 24.06 12.81 7.32
CA LEU A 10 24.17 11.53 6.63
C LEU A 10 23.52 10.40 7.44
N PRO A 11 22.89 9.42 6.78
CA PRO A 11 22.35 8.25 7.45
C PRO A 11 23.46 7.45 8.14
N THR A 12 23.46 7.42 9.47
CA THR A 12 24.40 6.62 10.27
C THR A 12 23.68 5.57 11.12
N SER A 13 22.40 5.76 11.36
CA SER A 13 21.55 4.85 12.13
C SER A 13 20.09 5.03 11.73
N VAL A 14 19.33 3.97 11.91
CA VAL A 14 17.86 3.96 11.72
C VAL A 14 17.22 3.13 12.82
N THR A 15 15.89 3.22 12.93
CA THR A 15 15.13 2.38 13.86
C THR A 15 15.24 0.91 13.44
N THR A 16 15.75 0.06 14.36
CA THR A 16 15.86 -1.39 14.16
C THR A 16 15.23 -2.17 15.31
N GLY A 17 15.11 -3.49 15.13
CA GLY A 17 14.59 -4.42 16.12
C GLY A 17 13.14 -4.81 15.89
N PRO A 18 12.67 -5.90 16.51
CA PRO A 18 11.37 -6.48 16.23
C PRO A 18 10.21 -5.54 16.61
N ILE A 19 9.06 -5.77 15.97
CA ILE A 19 7.79 -5.19 16.45
C ILE A 19 7.40 -5.97 17.71
N THR A 20 6.92 -5.26 18.72
CA THR A 20 6.50 -5.83 20.01
C THR A 20 5.63 -7.08 19.84
N GLY A 21 5.94 -8.14 20.57
CA GLY A 21 5.18 -9.39 20.57
C GLY A 21 5.31 -10.24 19.30
N SER A 22 6.31 -9.99 18.48
CA SER A 22 6.54 -10.78 17.27
C SER A 22 8.02 -10.90 16.94
N ALA A 23 8.36 -11.87 16.09
CA ALA A 23 9.71 -12.08 15.59
C ALA A 23 9.70 -12.18 14.06
N LYS A 24 10.80 -11.75 13.43
CA LYS A 24 11.04 -12.04 12.01
C LYS A 24 11.51 -13.48 11.87
N VAL A 25 10.91 -14.20 10.92
CA VAL A 25 11.30 -15.54 10.52
C VAL A 25 11.42 -15.62 9.01
N TYR A 26 12.26 -16.54 8.52
CA TYR A 26 12.43 -16.78 7.10
C TYR A 26 11.96 -18.19 6.74
N ALA A 27 11.30 -18.30 5.60
CA ALA A 27 10.91 -19.59 5.04
C ALA A 27 11.35 -19.69 3.58
N SER A 28 11.57 -20.91 3.12
CA SER A 28 12.02 -21.17 1.75
C SER A 28 11.04 -22.11 1.05
N PRO A 29 10.76 -21.93 -0.25
CA PRO A 29 10.08 -22.93 -1.05
C PRO A 29 10.89 -24.25 -1.06
N ARG A 30 10.21 -25.40 -1.08
CA ARG A 30 10.88 -26.71 -1.08
C ARG A 30 11.89 -26.87 -2.21
N ASP A 31 11.53 -26.37 -3.39
CA ASP A 31 12.32 -26.50 -4.61
C ASP A 31 13.38 -25.40 -4.75
N ARG A 32 13.35 -24.40 -3.88
CA ARG A 32 14.24 -23.24 -3.91
C ARG A 32 14.70 -22.89 -2.49
N PRO A 33 15.52 -23.76 -1.86
CA PRO A 33 16.03 -23.54 -0.50
C PRO A 33 17.00 -22.33 -0.40
N ASP A 34 17.45 -21.83 -1.54
CA ASP A 34 18.27 -20.63 -1.68
C ASP A 34 17.46 -19.33 -1.48
N LEU A 35 16.14 -19.37 -1.62
CA LEU A 35 15.26 -18.21 -1.42
C LEU A 35 14.83 -18.13 0.05
N ALA A 36 15.21 -17.06 0.72
CA ALA A 36 14.80 -16.76 2.09
C ALA A 36 13.73 -15.67 2.09
N VAL A 37 12.47 -16.04 2.26
CA VAL A 37 11.33 -15.11 2.25
C VAL A 37 10.98 -14.74 3.68
N PRO A 38 10.97 -13.44 4.05
CA PRO A 38 10.71 -12.99 5.42
C PRO A 38 9.22 -12.96 5.74
N TYR A 39 8.93 -13.28 7.00
CA TYR A 39 7.62 -13.17 7.63
C TYR A 39 7.75 -12.65 9.05
N ARG A 40 6.69 -12.03 9.55
CA ARG A 40 6.55 -11.73 10.96
C ARG A 40 5.71 -12.83 11.61
N GLU A 41 6.27 -13.53 12.59
CA GLU A 41 5.61 -14.59 13.34
C GLU A 41 5.19 -14.09 14.71
N ILE A 42 3.94 -14.34 15.08
CA ILE A 42 3.31 -14.00 16.37
C ILE A 42 3.02 -15.32 17.07
N VAL A 43 3.77 -15.60 18.13
CA VAL A 43 3.55 -16.78 18.97
C VAL A 43 2.44 -16.46 19.98
N LEU A 44 1.46 -17.34 20.10
CA LEU A 44 0.32 -17.18 20.99
C LEU A 44 0.62 -17.81 22.36
N THR A 45 -0.05 -17.29 23.40
CA THR A 45 0.13 -17.77 24.77
C THR A 45 -0.52 -19.14 25.02
N ASP A 46 -1.52 -19.52 24.21
CA ASP A 46 -2.06 -20.86 24.22
C ASP A 46 -1.16 -21.82 23.41
N PRO A 47 -0.52 -22.81 24.05
CA PRO A 47 0.36 -23.76 23.36
C PRO A 47 -0.38 -24.70 22.39
N GLY A 48 -1.70 -24.76 22.44
CA GLY A 48 -2.54 -25.50 21.50
C GLY A 48 -2.81 -24.77 20.21
N GLU A 49 -2.55 -23.46 20.15
CA GLU A 49 -2.73 -22.64 18.96
C GLU A 49 -1.40 -22.48 18.20
N ALA A 50 -1.45 -22.64 16.86
CA ALA A 50 -0.29 -22.43 16.02
C ALA A 50 0.07 -20.93 15.95
N PRO A 51 1.36 -20.58 15.79
CA PRO A 51 1.77 -19.20 15.57
C PRO A 51 1.10 -18.59 14.33
N VAL A 52 0.75 -17.31 14.42
CA VAL A 52 0.20 -16.56 13.30
C VAL A 52 1.34 -15.88 12.54
N ARG A 53 1.49 -16.23 11.26
CA ARG A 53 2.46 -15.59 10.38
C ARG A 53 1.77 -14.55 9.52
N VAL A 54 2.39 -13.37 9.41
CA VAL A 54 1.86 -12.26 8.63
C VAL A 54 2.91 -11.75 7.64
N TYR A 55 2.43 -11.22 6.54
CA TYR A 55 3.26 -10.60 5.50
C TYR A 55 4.12 -9.48 6.09
N ASP A 56 5.41 -9.47 5.76
CA ASP A 56 6.37 -8.52 6.34
C ASP A 56 7.23 -7.84 5.26
N PRO A 57 7.02 -6.53 4.97
CA PRO A 57 7.81 -5.78 4.01
C PRO A 57 9.04 -5.09 4.63
N SER A 58 9.30 -5.28 5.93
CA SER A 58 10.27 -4.46 6.67
C SER A 58 11.74 -4.79 6.41
N GLY A 59 12.05 -5.72 5.49
CA GLY A 59 13.43 -6.14 5.24
C GLY A 59 14.14 -6.59 6.52
N PRO A 60 15.45 -6.43 6.64
CA PRO A 60 16.19 -6.86 7.84
C PRO A 60 16.00 -5.94 9.04
N TYR A 61 15.30 -4.81 8.90
CA TYR A 61 15.21 -3.79 9.96
C TYR A 61 14.47 -4.25 11.22
N THR A 62 13.61 -5.25 11.11
CA THR A 62 12.85 -5.79 12.25
C THR A 62 13.40 -7.11 12.80
N GLU A 63 14.59 -7.50 12.41
CA GLU A 63 15.26 -8.66 13.00
C GLU A 63 15.70 -8.39 14.44
N THR A 64 15.72 -9.44 15.27
CA THR A 64 16.24 -9.36 16.62
C THR A 64 17.75 -9.11 16.60
N GLY A 65 18.19 -7.99 17.18
CA GLY A 65 19.60 -7.63 17.21
C GLY A 65 20.15 -7.14 15.86
N ALA A 66 19.30 -6.73 14.94
CA ALA A 66 19.70 -6.18 13.64
C ALA A 66 20.74 -5.07 13.78
N ARG A 67 21.81 -5.17 13.00
CA ARG A 67 22.84 -4.15 12.85
C ARG A 67 22.99 -3.86 11.37
N ILE A 68 22.48 -2.72 10.95
CA ILE A 68 22.47 -2.31 9.53
C ILE A 68 23.56 -1.26 9.32
N ASP A 69 24.47 -1.53 8.41
CA ASP A 69 25.43 -0.53 7.91
C ASP A 69 24.83 0.16 6.69
N LEU A 70 24.27 1.32 6.91
CA LEU A 70 23.62 2.10 5.84
C LEU A 70 24.58 2.56 4.74
N GLN A 71 25.88 2.62 5.02
CA GLN A 71 26.89 2.99 4.02
C GLN A 71 27.18 1.85 3.05
N SER A 72 27.13 0.62 3.51
CA SER A 72 27.27 -0.59 2.68
C SER A 72 25.99 -0.92 1.91
N GLY A 73 24.84 -0.35 2.33
CA GLY A 73 23.53 -0.71 1.82
C GLY A 73 23.09 -2.11 2.25
N LEU A 74 21.88 -2.51 1.84
CA LEU A 74 21.36 -3.84 2.08
C LEU A 74 22.05 -4.91 1.21
N PRO A 75 21.98 -6.19 1.60
CA PRO A 75 22.45 -7.30 0.77
C PRO A 75 21.77 -7.35 -0.59
N GLU A 76 22.54 -7.62 -1.64
CA GLU A 76 22.07 -7.71 -3.03
C GLU A 76 21.43 -9.07 -3.31
N ILE A 77 20.28 -9.36 -2.71
CA ILE A 77 19.62 -10.69 -2.79
C ILE A 77 19.26 -11.11 -4.21
N ARG A 78 19.00 -10.14 -5.12
CA ARG A 78 18.65 -10.39 -6.52
C ARG A 78 19.86 -10.41 -7.46
N ALA A 79 21.04 -10.01 -7.02
CA ALA A 79 22.22 -9.97 -7.89
C ALA A 79 22.50 -11.32 -8.60
N PRO A 80 22.46 -12.48 -7.93
CA PRO A 80 22.67 -13.77 -8.60
C PRO A 80 21.64 -14.05 -9.70
N TRP A 81 20.36 -13.67 -9.49
CA TRP A 81 19.30 -13.91 -10.48
C TRP A 81 19.49 -13.03 -11.72
N ILE A 82 19.89 -11.78 -11.51
CA ILE A 82 20.11 -10.81 -12.59
C ILE A 82 21.38 -11.16 -13.38
N GLU A 83 22.42 -11.65 -12.72
CA GLU A 83 23.66 -12.07 -13.38
C GLU A 83 23.44 -13.23 -14.36
N THR A 84 22.59 -14.21 -13.99
CA THR A 84 22.25 -15.33 -14.88
C THR A 84 21.55 -14.91 -16.17
N ARG A 85 20.94 -13.72 -16.21
CA ARG A 85 20.24 -13.15 -17.37
C ARG A 85 21.21 -12.52 -18.39
N GLY A 86 22.47 -12.30 -18.01
CA GLY A 86 23.55 -11.87 -18.90
C GLY A 86 23.39 -10.46 -19.46
N TYR A 87 22.81 -9.54 -18.69
CA TYR A 87 22.72 -8.13 -19.09
C TYR A 87 24.09 -7.45 -19.10
N ALA A 88 24.31 -6.56 -20.08
CA ALA A 88 25.56 -5.84 -20.19
C ALA A 88 25.74 -4.87 -19.02
N ALA A 89 26.93 -4.91 -18.40
CA ALA A 89 27.35 -3.84 -17.52
C ALA A 89 27.64 -2.59 -18.36
N VAL A 90 27.12 -1.45 -17.95
CA VAL A 90 27.32 -0.15 -18.61
C VAL A 90 28.01 0.83 -17.68
N ALA A 91 28.77 1.76 -18.26
CA ALA A 91 29.31 2.86 -17.48
C ALA A 91 28.14 3.74 -16.98
N PRO A 92 28.14 4.12 -15.70
CA PRO A 92 27.10 5.00 -15.17
C PRO A 92 27.12 6.35 -15.87
N ARG A 93 25.94 6.92 -16.07
CA ARG A 93 25.82 8.32 -16.49
C ARG A 93 26.54 9.22 -15.46
N ALA A 94 27.33 10.17 -15.95
CA ALA A 94 27.97 11.14 -15.06
C ALA A 94 26.92 11.99 -14.33
N VAL A 95 27.08 12.13 -13.01
CA VAL A 95 26.22 13.02 -12.20
C VAL A 95 26.59 14.47 -12.54
N LYS A 96 25.57 15.26 -12.82
CA LYS A 96 25.66 16.66 -13.16
C LYS A 96 25.17 17.55 -12.01
N PRO A 97 25.60 18.83 -11.91
CA PRO A 97 25.15 19.72 -10.85
C PRO A 97 23.62 19.89 -10.78
N GLU A 98 22.93 19.89 -11.92
CA GLU A 98 21.48 20.00 -12.03
C GLU A 98 20.75 18.80 -11.42
N ASP A 99 21.35 17.60 -11.37
CA ASP A 99 20.74 16.40 -10.80
C ASP A 99 20.47 16.55 -9.30
N ASN A 100 21.24 17.41 -8.64
CA ASN A 100 21.08 17.77 -7.24
C ASN A 100 20.52 19.20 -7.05
N GLY A 101 19.91 19.82 -8.08
CA GLY A 101 19.32 21.14 -8.02
C GLY A 101 20.34 22.27 -7.84
N PHE A 102 21.48 22.17 -8.49
CA PHE A 102 22.57 23.17 -8.46
C PHE A 102 23.02 23.53 -7.04
N VAL A 103 23.08 22.57 -6.15
CA VAL A 103 23.55 22.76 -4.77
C VAL A 103 25.02 23.11 -4.77
N ALA A 104 25.41 24.12 -3.98
CA ALA A 104 26.81 24.46 -3.77
C ALA A 104 27.54 23.27 -3.09
N GLU A 105 28.83 23.10 -3.43
CA GLU A 105 29.63 21.94 -3.01
C GLU A 105 29.67 21.77 -1.48
N ASP A 106 29.68 22.87 -0.73
CA ASP A 106 29.67 22.89 0.75
C ASP A 106 28.32 22.48 1.37
N ARG A 107 27.28 22.32 0.54
CA ARG A 107 25.92 21.89 0.94
C ARG A 107 25.46 20.62 0.23
N LEU A 108 26.31 20.04 -0.59
CA LEU A 108 26.01 18.82 -1.30
C LEU A 108 26.05 17.64 -0.31
N VAL A 109 24.95 16.88 -0.23
CA VAL A 109 24.93 15.61 0.49
C VAL A 109 25.87 14.65 -0.21
N ALA A 110 26.74 13.97 0.54
CA ALA A 110 27.61 12.94 -0.05
C ALA A 110 26.76 11.82 -0.68
N PRO A 111 27.16 11.30 -1.85
CA PRO A 111 26.48 10.14 -2.42
C PRO A 111 26.61 8.92 -1.50
N CYS A 112 25.64 8.00 -1.57
CA CYS A 112 25.74 6.73 -0.86
C CYS A 112 26.99 5.97 -1.35
N PRO A 113 27.85 5.49 -0.43
CA PRO A 113 29.09 4.79 -0.81
C PRO A 113 28.86 3.42 -1.44
N ALA A 114 27.68 2.81 -1.22
CA ALA A 114 27.32 1.51 -1.76
C ALA A 114 27.22 1.55 -3.29
N ALA A 115 28.35 1.31 -3.95
CA ALA A 115 28.39 1.23 -5.41
C ALA A 115 27.79 -0.08 -5.91
N ARG A 116 27.01 -0.01 -6.99
CA ARG A 116 26.42 -1.18 -7.67
C ARG A 116 26.83 -1.18 -9.14
N THR A 117 26.94 -2.38 -9.71
CA THR A 117 27.13 -2.53 -11.15
C THR A 117 25.87 -2.17 -11.89
N ILE A 118 25.89 -1.11 -12.68
CA ILE A 118 24.74 -0.72 -13.50
C ILE A 118 24.66 -1.65 -14.71
N ARG A 119 23.50 -2.25 -14.88
CA ARG A 119 23.19 -3.16 -15.98
C ARG A 119 22.08 -2.57 -16.84
N ARG A 120 22.11 -2.93 -18.12
CA ARG A 120 21.11 -2.52 -19.09
C ARG A 120 20.76 -3.68 -20.02
N GLY A 121 19.47 -3.93 -20.23
CA GLY A 121 19.02 -4.88 -21.23
C GLY A 121 19.28 -4.40 -22.66
N GLY A 122 19.84 -5.30 -23.47
CA GLY A 122 20.16 -5.03 -24.87
C GLY A 122 18.98 -5.29 -25.84
N PRO A 123 19.15 -4.89 -27.10
CA PRO A 123 18.18 -5.24 -28.14
C PRO A 123 18.01 -6.78 -28.25
N GLY A 124 16.77 -7.24 -28.31
CA GLY A 124 16.44 -8.66 -28.43
C GLY A 124 16.55 -9.49 -27.16
N GLN A 125 17.07 -8.93 -26.06
CA GLN A 125 17.01 -9.56 -24.73
C GLN A 125 15.64 -9.34 -24.09
N ARG A 126 15.13 -10.34 -23.36
CA ARG A 126 14.01 -10.15 -22.43
C ARG A 126 14.53 -9.48 -21.17
N VAL A 127 13.86 -8.45 -20.72
CA VAL A 127 14.28 -7.68 -19.56
C VAL A 127 13.19 -7.63 -18.50
N THR A 128 11.97 -7.28 -18.91
CA THR A 128 10.87 -7.05 -17.97
C THR A 128 10.21 -8.34 -17.51
N GLN A 129 9.67 -8.35 -16.30
CA GLN A 129 8.88 -9.48 -15.81
C GLN A 129 7.70 -9.79 -16.76
N TYR A 130 7.14 -8.75 -17.40
CA TYR A 130 6.09 -8.91 -18.39
C TYR A 130 6.57 -9.70 -19.63
N GLU A 131 7.76 -9.41 -20.15
CA GLU A 131 8.33 -10.13 -21.30
C GLU A 131 8.64 -11.60 -20.96
N PHE A 132 9.15 -11.89 -19.77
CA PHE A 132 9.36 -13.25 -19.29
C PHE A 132 8.04 -14.00 -19.16
N ALA A 133 7.05 -13.37 -18.53
CA ALA A 133 5.73 -13.94 -18.36
C ALA A 133 5.04 -14.25 -19.71
N ARG A 134 5.09 -13.32 -20.65
CA ARG A 134 4.55 -13.49 -22.01
C ARG A 134 5.25 -14.61 -22.79
N ALA A 135 6.49 -14.89 -22.47
CA ALA A 135 7.24 -16.02 -23.05
C ALA A 135 6.98 -17.37 -22.32
N GLY A 136 6.10 -17.40 -21.31
CA GLY A 136 5.81 -18.59 -20.51
C GLY A 136 6.91 -18.94 -19.50
N ILE A 137 7.81 -18.01 -19.19
CA ILE A 137 8.95 -18.23 -18.31
C ILE A 137 8.60 -17.73 -16.90
N VAL A 138 8.75 -18.60 -15.92
CA VAL A 138 8.68 -18.28 -14.50
C VAL A 138 10.05 -17.78 -14.05
N THR A 139 10.11 -16.58 -13.48
CA THR A 139 11.35 -15.99 -12.94
C THR A 139 11.53 -16.28 -11.45
N ASP A 140 12.72 -16.01 -10.91
CA ASP A 140 13.00 -16.11 -9.48
C ASP A 140 12.10 -15.18 -8.68
N GLU A 141 11.84 -13.97 -9.20
CA GLU A 141 10.93 -13.01 -8.61
C GLU A 141 9.49 -13.55 -8.52
N MET A 142 9.00 -14.25 -9.54
CA MET A 142 7.66 -14.87 -9.52
C MET A 142 7.55 -16.00 -8.50
N ILE A 143 8.61 -16.81 -8.34
CA ILE A 143 8.68 -17.87 -7.32
C ILE A 143 8.66 -17.22 -5.92
N TYR A 144 9.47 -16.19 -5.72
CA TYR A 144 9.53 -15.46 -4.46
C TYR A 144 8.17 -14.87 -4.08
N VAL A 145 7.51 -14.19 -5.02
CA VAL A 145 6.18 -13.61 -4.86
C VAL A 145 5.14 -14.67 -4.50
N ALA A 146 5.10 -15.79 -5.23
CA ALA A 146 4.15 -16.87 -4.96
C ALA A 146 4.32 -17.42 -3.53
N HIS A 147 5.54 -17.64 -3.09
CA HIS A 147 5.81 -18.10 -1.74
C HIS A 147 5.40 -17.07 -0.69
N ARG A 148 5.73 -15.80 -0.92
CA ARG A 148 5.39 -14.68 -0.03
C ARG A 148 3.89 -14.51 0.17
N GLU A 149 3.09 -14.66 -0.88
CA GLU A 149 1.63 -14.54 -0.84
C GLU A 149 0.94 -15.76 -0.19
N ASN A 150 1.60 -16.91 -0.15
CA ASN A 150 0.98 -18.16 0.33
C ASN A 150 1.17 -18.44 1.82
N LEU A 151 2.11 -17.83 2.50
CA LEU A 151 2.54 -18.31 3.82
C LEU A 151 1.44 -18.31 4.88
N CYS A 152 0.56 -17.33 4.83
CA CYS A 152 -0.63 -17.35 5.68
C CYS A 152 -1.65 -18.39 5.23
N ARG A 153 -1.72 -18.72 3.93
CA ARG A 153 -2.70 -19.66 3.37
C ARG A 153 -2.41 -21.12 3.71
N GLU A 154 -1.13 -21.52 3.77
CA GLU A 154 -0.77 -22.90 4.17
C GLU A 154 -1.24 -23.19 5.59
N ALA A 155 -1.04 -22.26 6.52
CA ALA A 155 -1.51 -22.39 7.90
C ALA A 155 -3.04 -22.46 7.98
N MET A 156 -3.74 -21.71 7.12
CA MET A 156 -5.19 -21.70 7.02
C MET A 156 -5.78 -23.01 6.54
N LEU A 157 -5.26 -23.48 5.41
CA LEU A 157 -5.73 -24.74 4.82
C LEU A 157 -5.51 -25.92 5.78
N ALA A 158 -4.49 -25.83 6.65
CA ALA A 158 -4.26 -26.81 7.70
C ALA A 158 -5.21 -26.69 8.91
N GLN A 159 -5.78 -25.51 9.16
CA GLN A 159 -6.66 -25.24 10.32
C GLN A 159 -8.16 -25.20 9.97
N ALA A 160 -8.47 -24.90 8.71
CA ALA A 160 -9.85 -24.70 8.26
C ALA A 160 -10.42 -25.95 7.59
N GLU A 161 -10.83 -26.93 8.36
CA GLU A 161 -11.89 -27.83 7.89
C GLU A 161 -13.19 -27.00 7.68
N GLY A 162 -13.28 -26.32 6.53
CA GLY A 162 -14.54 -25.84 5.98
C GLY A 162 -14.92 -24.37 6.11
N ALA A 163 -14.12 -23.48 6.69
CA ALA A 163 -14.44 -22.06 6.74
C ALA A 163 -13.61 -21.25 5.71
N LEU A 164 -13.95 -21.39 4.43
CA LEU A 164 -13.54 -20.40 3.43
C LEU A 164 -14.22 -19.06 3.76
N ALA A 165 -13.47 -17.98 3.67
CA ALA A 165 -13.99 -16.64 3.90
C ALA A 165 -15.22 -16.40 2.99
N ASP A 166 -16.33 -16.01 3.59
CA ASP A 166 -17.51 -15.54 2.88
C ASP A 166 -17.23 -14.13 2.37
N GLY A 167 -17.26 -13.92 1.05
CA GLY A 167 -16.92 -12.62 0.49
C GLY A 167 -17.43 -12.45 -0.94
N GLU A 168 -17.52 -11.19 -1.38
CA GLU A 168 -17.86 -10.80 -2.75
C GLU A 168 -16.61 -10.25 -3.44
N SER A 169 -16.11 -10.97 -4.43
CA SER A 169 -14.84 -10.63 -5.08
C SER A 169 -14.93 -9.63 -6.23
N PHE A 170 -16.14 -9.26 -6.65
CA PHE A 170 -16.39 -8.40 -7.83
C PHE A 170 -15.60 -8.81 -9.08
N GLY A 171 -15.48 -10.13 -9.29
CA GLY A 171 -14.77 -10.72 -10.43
C GLY A 171 -13.25 -10.85 -10.24
N ALA A 172 -12.70 -10.61 -9.05
CA ALA A 172 -11.36 -11.06 -8.74
C ALA A 172 -11.34 -12.59 -8.62
N ALA A 173 -10.35 -13.22 -9.26
CA ALA A 173 -10.16 -14.68 -9.24
C ALA A 173 -9.05 -15.02 -8.25
N ILE A 174 -9.37 -15.04 -6.96
CA ILE A 174 -8.41 -15.32 -5.89
C ILE A 174 -8.34 -16.83 -5.70
N PRO A 175 -7.22 -17.50 -6.08
CA PRO A 175 -7.11 -18.94 -5.91
C PRO A 175 -6.90 -19.30 -4.44
N PRO A 176 -7.27 -20.53 -4.01
CA PRO A 176 -6.95 -21.03 -2.67
C PRO A 176 -5.45 -21.00 -2.39
N PHE A 177 -4.63 -21.24 -3.42
CA PHE A 177 -3.18 -21.25 -3.36
C PHE A 177 -2.57 -20.55 -4.58
N ILE A 178 -1.63 -19.65 -4.36
CA ILE A 178 -0.91 -18.92 -5.41
C ILE A 178 0.32 -19.72 -5.83
N THR A 179 0.35 -20.14 -7.09
CA THR A 179 1.51 -20.83 -7.68
C THR A 179 2.40 -19.84 -8.45
N PRO A 180 3.68 -20.15 -8.69
CA PRO A 180 4.52 -19.34 -9.58
C PRO A 180 3.94 -19.19 -10.99
N ASP A 181 3.26 -20.22 -11.51
CA ASP A 181 2.55 -20.16 -12.79
C ASP A 181 1.38 -19.20 -12.75
N PHE A 182 0.62 -19.16 -11.64
CA PHE A 182 -0.45 -18.18 -11.46
C PHE A 182 0.10 -16.75 -11.47
N VAL A 183 1.21 -16.49 -10.77
CA VAL A 183 1.87 -15.17 -10.78
C VAL A 183 2.29 -14.81 -12.21
N ARG A 184 2.96 -15.73 -12.92
CA ARG A 184 3.33 -15.55 -14.33
C ARG A 184 2.11 -15.21 -15.20
N ASP A 185 1.03 -15.94 -15.07
CA ASP A 185 -0.15 -15.77 -15.91
C ASP A 185 -0.86 -14.43 -15.64
N GLU A 186 -0.91 -13.97 -14.39
CA GLU A 186 -1.45 -12.65 -14.05
C GLU A 186 -0.57 -11.52 -14.60
N VAL A 187 0.76 -11.66 -14.52
CA VAL A 187 1.70 -10.70 -15.12
C VAL A 187 1.59 -10.73 -16.66
N ALA A 188 1.54 -11.92 -17.29
CA ALA A 188 1.41 -12.06 -18.75
C ALA A 188 0.13 -11.44 -19.33
N ARG A 189 -0.94 -11.40 -18.54
CA ARG A 189 -2.22 -10.76 -18.90
C ARG A 189 -2.24 -9.26 -18.64
N GLY A 190 -1.19 -8.72 -17.99
CA GLY A 190 -1.14 -7.32 -17.57
C GLY A 190 -2.04 -6.99 -16.36
N ARG A 191 -2.52 -8.00 -15.63
CA ARG A 191 -3.39 -7.84 -14.43
C ARG A 191 -2.61 -7.76 -13.13
N ALA A 192 -1.30 -8.00 -13.19
CA ALA A 192 -0.37 -7.80 -12.10
C ALA A 192 0.96 -7.28 -12.63
N ILE A 193 1.70 -6.57 -11.76
CA ILE A 193 3.07 -6.16 -12.00
C ILE A 193 3.97 -6.62 -10.85
N ILE A 194 5.25 -6.84 -11.14
CA ILE A 194 6.32 -7.02 -10.17
C ILE A 194 7.31 -5.89 -10.40
N PRO A 195 7.18 -4.74 -9.72
CA PRO A 195 8.09 -3.62 -9.91
C PRO A 195 9.46 -3.98 -9.32
N ALA A 196 10.41 -4.25 -10.20
CA ALA A 196 11.69 -4.85 -9.82
C ALA A 196 12.80 -4.48 -10.82
N ASN A 197 13.24 -3.21 -10.78
CA ASN A 197 14.32 -2.73 -11.63
C ASN A 197 15.55 -3.64 -11.50
N ILE A 198 16.20 -3.95 -12.62
CA ILE A 198 17.38 -4.82 -12.65
C ILE A 198 18.60 -4.23 -11.90
N ASN A 199 18.58 -2.93 -11.58
CA ASN A 199 19.60 -2.22 -10.80
C ASN A 199 19.22 -2.01 -9.32
N HIS A 200 18.05 -2.49 -8.89
CA HIS A 200 17.66 -2.54 -7.48
C HIS A 200 17.82 -3.98 -6.96
N THR A 201 19.05 -4.36 -6.73
CA THR A 201 19.44 -5.73 -6.40
C THR A 201 19.14 -6.11 -4.94
N GLU A 202 18.90 -5.14 -4.08
CA GLU A 202 18.54 -5.29 -2.67
C GLU A 202 17.05 -5.60 -2.46
N LEU A 203 16.22 -5.41 -3.48
CA LEU A 203 14.78 -5.52 -3.44
C LEU A 203 14.30 -6.93 -3.08
N GLU A 204 13.38 -7.03 -2.14
CA GLU A 204 12.52 -8.20 -1.90
C GLU A 204 11.29 -8.15 -2.82
N PRO A 205 11.16 -9.03 -3.82
CA PRO A 205 10.08 -8.95 -4.80
C PRO A 205 8.68 -9.04 -4.19
N MET A 206 7.75 -8.27 -4.76
CA MET A 206 6.33 -8.30 -4.43
C MET A 206 5.49 -8.09 -5.69
N ALA A 207 4.22 -8.48 -5.67
CA ALA A 207 3.29 -8.24 -6.76
C ALA A 207 2.22 -7.23 -6.37
N ILE A 208 1.81 -6.41 -7.34
CA ILE A 208 0.66 -5.51 -7.27
C ILE A 208 -0.36 -6.01 -8.28
N GLY A 209 -1.53 -6.47 -7.82
CA GLY A 209 -2.58 -7.02 -8.66
C GLY A 209 -3.85 -7.32 -7.86
N ARG A 210 -5.02 -7.22 -8.51
CA ARG A 210 -6.32 -7.37 -7.81
C ARG A 210 -6.56 -8.77 -7.22
N ASN A 211 -5.83 -9.78 -7.71
CA ASN A 211 -5.95 -11.18 -7.26
C ASN A 211 -4.95 -11.54 -6.15
N PHE A 212 -4.20 -10.56 -5.66
CA PHE A 212 -3.27 -10.65 -4.53
C PHE A 212 -3.78 -9.82 -3.35
N LEU A 213 -3.08 -9.89 -2.22
CA LEU A 213 -3.34 -8.97 -1.10
C LEU A 213 -3.23 -7.52 -1.57
N VAL A 214 -4.12 -6.65 -1.09
CA VAL A 214 -4.05 -5.22 -1.37
C VAL A 214 -2.77 -4.64 -0.76
N LYS A 215 -1.98 -3.96 -1.58
CA LYS A 215 -0.70 -3.37 -1.19
C LYS A 215 -0.87 -1.91 -0.78
N ILE A 216 0.10 -1.40 -0.03
CA ILE A 216 0.10 -0.03 0.45
C ILE A 216 1.39 0.65 0.03
N ASN A 217 1.25 1.85 -0.53
CA ASN A 217 2.36 2.76 -0.77
C ASN A 217 2.40 3.87 0.28
N ALA A 218 3.60 4.16 0.80
CA ALA A 218 3.86 5.34 1.61
C ALA A 218 4.67 6.36 0.80
N ASN A 219 4.32 7.64 0.93
CA ASN A 219 5.06 8.74 0.31
C ASN A 219 6.04 9.34 1.29
N ILE A 220 7.28 9.51 0.86
CA ILE A 220 8.33 10.28 1.52
C ILE A 220 8.87 11.31 0.55
N GLY A 221 9.80 12.13 0.98
CA GLY A 221 10.51 13.06 0.11
C GLY A 221 10.87 14.34 0.83
N ASN A 222 12.04 14.86 0.48
CA ASN A 222 12.48 16.15 0.95
C ASN A 222 11.74 17.28 0.22
N SER A 223 11.65 18.43 0.89
CA SER A 223 11.18 19.67 0.26
C SER A 223 12.29 20.72 0.29
N ALA A 224 12.08 21.82 -0.45
CA ALA A 224 13.00 22.95 -0.45
C ALA A 224 13.25 23.56 0.95
N VAL A 225 12.42 23.21 1.93
CA VAL A 225 12.41 23.85 3.26
C VAL A 225 13.01 22.94 4.35
N THR A 226 12.80 21.63 4.29
CA THR A 226 13.20 20.70 5.37
C THR A 226 13.42 19.29 4.86
N SER A 227 14.31 18.59 5.48
CA SER A 227 14.63 17.18 5.51
C SER A 227 16.05 16.86 5.05
N SER A 228 16.70 15.96 5.75
CA SER A 228 18.04 15.45 5.45
C SER A 228 17.97 14.06 4.82
N ALA A 229 19.10 13.56 4.28
CA ALA A 229 19.17 12.17 3.82
C ALA A 229 18.87 11.17 4.96
N ALA A 230 19.32 11.49 6.17
CA ALA A 230 19.04 10.66 7.35
C ALA A 230 17.54 10.60 7.68
N ASP A 231 16.84 11.73 7.58
CA ASP A 231 15.39 11.78 7.84
C ASP A 231 14.61 10.98 6.79
N GLU A 232 15.00 11.06 5.51
CA GLU A 232 14.30 10.34 4.44
C GLU A 232 14.50 8.83 4.54
N VAL A 233 15.73 8.38 4.85
CA VAL A 233 15.99 6.95 5.08
C VAL A 233 15.24 6.45 6.33
N GLU A 234 15.23 7.21 7.43
CA GLU A 234 14.46 6.84 8.64
C GLU A 234 12.95 6.80 8.35
N LYS A 235 12.40 7.76 7.60
CA LYS A 235 10.98 7.74 7.21
C LYS A 235 10.64 6.51 6.35
N MET A 236 11.50 6.14 5.40
CA MET A 236 11.34 4.93 4.60
C MET A 236 11.33 3.69 5.51
N VAL A 237 12.35 3.53 6.37
CA VAL A 237 12.45 2.40 7.31
C VAL A 237 11.24 2.35 8.24
N TRP A 238 10.78 3.50 8.73
CA TRP A 238 9.61 3.60 9.60
C TRP A 238 8.31 3.21 8.89
N ALA A 239 8.13 3.63 7.63
CA ALA A 239 6.96 3.26 6.84
C ALA A 239 6.89 1.74 6.59
N ILE A 240 8.00 1.12 6.16
CA ILE A 240 8.04 -0.33 5.89
C ILE A 240 7.94 -1.17 7.16
N ARG A 241 8.48 -0.68 8.27
CA ARG A 241 8.33 -1.30 9.58
C ARG A 241 6.85 -1.49 9.95
N TRP A 242 6.00 -0.52 9.65
CA TRP A 242 4.56 -0.56 9.95
C TRP A 242 3.72 -1.18 8.83
N GLY A 243 4.35 -1.60 7.74
CA GLY A 243 3.73 -2.43 6.72
C GLY A 243 3.49 -1.76 5.38
N ALA A 244 4.17 -0.65 5.07
CA ALA A 244 4.19 -0.13 3.70
C ALA A 244 4.88 -1.13 2.77
N ASP A 245 4.23 -1.50 1.68
CA ASP A 245 4.70 -2.50 0.72
C ASP A 245 5.57 -1.88 -0.37
N THR A 246 5.39 -0.59 -0.63
CA THR A 246 6.21 0.25 -1.51
C THR A 246 6.41 1.62 -0.88
N VAL A 247 7.42 2.34 -1.36
CA VAL A 247 7.64 3.73 -0.96
C VAL A 247 7.88 4.59 -2.20
N MET A 248 7.22 5.74 -2.28
CA MET A 248 7.51 6.74 -3.31
C MET A 248 8.35 7.88 -2.75
N ASP A 249 9.46 8.15 -3.42
CA ASP A 249 10.26 9.36 -3.19
C ASP A 249 9.71 10.51 -4.03
N LEU A 250 8.96 11.41 -3.39
CA LEU A 250 8.35 12.59 -3.97
C LEU A 250 9.21 13.85 -3.78
N SER A 251 10.51 13.70 -3.63
CA SER A 251 11.45 14.80 -3.41
C SER A 251 11.33 15.89 -4.47
N THR A 252 11.22 17.14 -4.02
CA THR A 252 11.13 18.35 -4.84
C THR A 252 12.18 19.39 -4.46
N GLY A 253 13.03 19.07 -3.48
CA GLY A 253 14.06 19.95 -2.98
C GLY A 253 15.42 19.71 -3.64
N ARG A 254 16.45 20.13 -2.92
CA ARG A 254 17.85 19.96 -3.33
C ARG A 254 18.39 18.59 -2.93
N ASN A 255 19.53 18.19 -3.53
CA ASN A 255 20.18 16.90 -3.29
C ASN A 255 19.35 15.66 -3.69
N ILE A 256 18.41 15.81 -4.62
CA ILE A 256 17.45 14.76 -5.00
C ILE A 256 18.19 13.48 -5.43
N HIS A 257 19.19 13.61 -6.30
CA HIS A 257 19.98 12.46 -6.81
C HIS A 257 20.66 11.70 -5.68
N ASN A 258 21.39 12.41 -4.82
CA ASN A 258 22.18 11.77 -3.77
C ASN A 258 21.29 11.18 -2.66
N ILE A 259 20.21 11.87 -2.26
CA ILE A 259 19.24 11.36 -1.27
C ILE A 259 18.56 10.09 -1.80
N ARG A 260 18.12 10.08 -3.06
CA ARG A 260 17.53 8.89 -3.68
C ARG A 260 18.50 7.71 -3.70
N GLY A 261 19.79 7.96 -3.93
CA GLY A 261 20.82 6.93 -3.82
C GLY A 261 20.87 6.28 -2.43
N TRP A 262 20.77 7.06 -1.36
CA TRP A 262 20.70 6.55 0.01
C TRP A 262 19.42 5.75 0.26
N ILE A 263 18.28 6.21 -0.25
CA ILE A 263 16.98 5.51 -0.13
C ILE A 263 17.07 4.15 -0.83
N LEU A 264 17.45 4.11 -2.10
CA LEU A 264 17.48 2.90 -2.92
C LEU A 264 18.42 1.83 -2.38
N ARG A 265 19.63 2.21 -1.96
CA ARG A 265 20.60 1.23 -1.41
C ARG A 265 20.18 0.64 -0.07
N ASN A 266 19.23 1.26 0.60
CA ASN A 266 18.72 0.83 1.90
C ASN A 266 17.23 0.40 1.86
N ALA A 267 16.63 0.26 0.68
CA ALA A 267 15.23 -0.14 0.52
C ALA A 267 15.10 -1.62 0.17
N PRO A 268 14.39 -2.42 0.99
CA PRO A 268 14.02 -3.79 0.64
C PRO A 268 12.70 -3.86 -0.15
N VAL A 269 12.03 -2.73 -0.35
CA VAL A 269 10.74 -2.61 -1.06
C VAL A 269 10.90 -1.80 -2.33
N PRO A 270 9.99 -1.94 -3.31
CA PRO A 270 10.02 -1.12 -4.52
C PRO A 270 9.98 0.37 -4.21
N ILE A 271 10.82 1.15 -4.90
CA ILE A 271 10.87 2.60 -4.81
C ILE A 271 10.29 3.21 -6.10
N GLY A 272 9.25 4.02 -5.93
CA GLY A 272 8.67 4.81 -7.02
C GLY A 272 9.11 6.26 -6.98
N THR A 273 9.06 6.93 -8.12
CA THR A 273 9.33 8.37 -8.24
C THR A 273 8.38 9.05 -9.22
N VAL A 274 8.39 10.38 -9.20
CA VAL A 274 7.71 11.23 -10.18
C VAL A 274 8.78 12.03 -10.93
N PRO A 275 9.34 11.52 -12.03
CA PRO A 275 10.53 12.09 -12.68
C PRO A 275 10.39 13.56 -13.08
N ILE A 276 9.17 14.01 -13.40
CA ILE A 276 8.91 15.41 -13.78
C ILE A 276 9.28 16.41 -12.67
N TYR A 277 9.29 15.99 -11.38
CA TYR A 277 9.66 16.87 -10.28
C TYR A 277 11.15 17.21 -10.32
N GLN A 278 12.02 16.21 -10.51
CA GLN A 278 13.44 16.45 -10.67
C GLN A 278 13.76 17.16 -12.00
N ALA A 279 13.07 16.80 -13.09
CA ALA A 279 13.21 17.50 -14.37
C ALA A 279 12.87 19.00 -14.24
N LEU A 280 11.83 19.32 -13.47
CA LEU A 280 11.47 20.73 -13.20
C LEU A 280 12.56 21.45 -12.39
N GLU A 281 13.14 20.79 -11.38
CA GLU A 281 14.23 21.36 -10.59
C GLU A 281 15.48 21.60 -11.46
N LYS A 282 15.80 20.69 -12.39
CA LYS A 282 16.92 20.85 -13.36
C LYS A 282 16.79 22.09 -14.23
N VAL A 283 15.59 22.58 -14.48
CA VAL A 283 15.34 23.80 -15.26
C VAL A 283 15.01 25.02 -14.39
N GLY A 284 15.31 24.95 -13.08
CA GLY A 284 15.14 26.06 -12.13
C GLY A 284 13.68 26.34 -11.76
N GLY A 285 12.81 25.34 -11.83
CA GLY A 285 11.41 25.44 -11.40
C GLY A 285 10.48 26.10 -12.44
N ASP A 286 10.93 26.36 -13.66
CA ASP A 286 10.12 26.96 -14.72
C ASP A 286 9.54 25.88 -15.66
N PRO A 287 8.24 25.55 -15.60
CA PRO A 287 7.64 24.55 -16.47
C PRO A 287 7.84 24.81 -17.96
N LEU A 288 7.96 26.07 -18.38
CA LEU A 288 8.08 26.41 -19.79
C LEU A 288 9.46 26.11 -20.38
N LYS A 289 10.46 25.85 -19.52
CA LYS A 289 11.81 25.43 -19.91
C LYS A 289 11.96 23.91 -19.98
N LEU A 290 10.94 23.15 -19.57
CA LEU A 290 10.97 21.70 -19.73
C LEU A 290 10.96 21.32 -21.20
N ASP A 291 11.78 20.34 -21.54
CA ASP A 291 11.79 19.72 -22.85
C ASP A 291 12.02 18.21 -22.75
N TRP A 292 11.93 17.54 -23.88
CA TRP A 292 12.10 16.08 -23.96
C TRP A 292 13.50 15.64 -23.52
N GLU A 293 14.56 16.36 -23.88
CA GLU A 293 15.93 15.92 -23.61
C GLU A 293 16.25 15.97 -22.11
N VAL A 294 15.81 17.01 -21.39
CA VAL A 294 15.94 17.10 -19.93
C VAL A 294 15.14 15.97 -19.26
N PHE A 295 13.93 15.71 -19.72
CA PHE A 295 13.08 14.67 -19.15
C PHE A 295 13.65 13.27 -19.42
N LYS A 296 14.09 12.99 -20.66
CA LYS A 296 14.73 11.75 -21.06
C LYS A 296 16.00 11.46 -20.25
N ASP A 297 16.87 12.45 -20.10
CA ASP A 297 18.08 12.34 -19.27
C ASP A 297 17.73 12.00 -17.81
N THR A 298 16.65 12.59 -17.29
CA THR A 298 16.17 12.32 -15.94
C THR A 298 15.62 10.89 -15.78
N LEU A 299 14.91 10.37 -16.79
CA LEU A 299 14.44 8.98 -16.78
C LEU A 299 15.62 7.99 -16.76
N ILE A 300 16.61 8.20 -17.60
CA ILE A 300 17.80 7.35 -17.66
C ILE A 300 18.56 7.38 -16.33
N GLU A 301 18.79 8.58 -15.77
CA GLU A 301 19.41 8.75 -14.46
C GLU A 301 18.75 7.92 -13.37
N GLN A 302 17.43 8.04 -13.26
CA GLN A 302 16.65 7.35 -12.21
C GLN A 302 16.56 5.85 -12.43
N ALA A 303 16.44 5.41 -13.69
CA ALA A 303 16.46 3.99 -14.05
C ALA A 303 17.80 3.33 -13.73
N GLU A 304 18.93 4.00 -14.01
CA GLU A 304 20.26 3.52 -13.66
C GLU A 304 20.49 3.46 -12.15
N GLN A 305 19.91 4.36 -11.38
CA GLN A 305 19.96 4.31 -9.91
C GLN A 305 19.19 3.12 -9.32
N GLY A 306 18.21 2.59 -10.05
CA GLY A 306 17.42 1.43 -9.60
C GLY A 306 15.98 1.76 -9.20
N VAL A 307 15.41 2.89 -9.61
CA VAL A 307 13.99 3.19 -9.35
C VAL A 307 13.11 2.13 -10.03
N ASP A 308 12.14 1.58 -9.30
CA ASP A 308 11.36 0.42 -9.73
C ASP A 308 10.12 0.78 -10.54
N TYR A 309 9.55 1.96 -10.31
CA TYR A 309 8.42 2.45 -11.10
C TYR A 309 8.39 3.98 -11.19
N PHE A 310 7.92 4.46 -12.34
CA PHE A 310 7.78 5.89 -12.62
C PHE A 310 6.33 6.31 -12.72
N THR A 311 5.95 7.37 -12.01
CA THR A 311 4.70 8.08 -12.26
C THR A 311 4.89 9.03 -13.44
N ILE A 312 4.19 8.75 -14.55
CA ILE A 312 4.25 9.50 -15.81
C ILE A 312 2.87 10.07 -16.15
N HIS A 313 2.72 11.40 -16.12
CA HIS A 313 1.46 12.10 -16.39
C HIS A 313 1.19 12.28 -17.90
N ALA A 314 1.38 11.22 -18.68
CA ALA A 314 1.22 11.27 -20.14
C ALA A 314 -0.25 11.39 -20.60
N GLY A 315 -1.21 11.11 -19.69
CA GLY A 315 -2.64 11.29 -19.96
C GLY A 315 -3.12 12.75 -19.95
N VAL A 316 -2.29 13.69 -19.45
CA VAL A 316 -2.60 15.12 -19.48
C VAL A 316 -2.34 15.70 -20.87
N ARG A 317 -3.39 15.84 -21.66
CA ARG A 317 -3.32 16.31 -23.03
C ARG A 317 -3.84 17.74 -23.18
N LEU A 318 -3.37 18.46 -24.21
CA LEU A 318 -3.83 19.83 -24.49
C LEU A 318 -5.37 19.91 -24.59
N ALA A 319 -6.01 18.93 -25.23
CA ALA A 319 -7.46 18.87 -25.39
C ALA A 319 -8.23 18.68 -24.06
N HIS A 320 -7.58 18.11 -23.03
CA HIS A 320 -8.21 17.84 -21.74
C HIS A 320 -8.16 19.03 -20.79
N VAL A 321 -7.15 19.91 -20.94
CA VAL A 321 -6.95 21.06 -20.02
C VAL A 321 -8.20 21.96 -19.92
N PRO A 322 -8.88 22.33 -21.01
CA PRO A 322 -10.09 23.16 -20.90
C PRO A 322 -11.22 22.53 -20.10
N LEU A 323 -11.31 21.19 -20.02
CA LEU A 323 -12.34 20.48 -19.26
C LEU A 323 -12.24 20.75 -17.75
N THR A 324 -11.06 21.15 -17.25
CA THR A 324 -10.83 21.45 -15.82
C THR A 324 -11.20 22.88 -15.43
N ALA A 325 -11.49 23.77 -16.40
CA ALA A 325 -11.64 25.21 -16.15
C ALA A 325 -12.80 25.58 -15.21
N ARG A 326 -13.80 24.70 -15.06
CA ARG A 326 -14.98 24.92 -14.22
C ARG A 326 -14.96 24.11 -12.92
N ARG A 327 -13.89 23.38 -12.64
CA ARG A 327 -13.74 22.62 -11.42
C ARG A 327 -13.63 23.54 -10.19
N VAL A 328 -14.11 23.06 -9.05
CA VAL A 328 -13.97 23.75 -7.77
C VAL A 328 -12.50 23.85 -7.37
N THR A 329 -11.72 22.79 -7.56
CA THR A 329 -10.31 22.73 -7.16
C THR A 329 -9.32 22.74 -8.34
N GLY A 330 -9.80 22.81 -9.58
CA GLY A 330 -8.93 22.84 -10.77
C GLY A 330 -8.12 21.56 -10.98
N ILE A 331 -6.79 21.70 -11.10
CA ILE A 331 -5.84 20.59 -11.25
C ILE A 331 -4.97 20.52 -10.00
N VAL A 332 -5.20 19.55 -9.14
CA VAL A 332 -4.51 19.38 -7.85
C VAL A 332 -3.24 18.53 -7.93
N SER A 333 -3.09 17.71 -8.98
CA SER A 333 -1.86 16.98 -9.23
C SER A 333 -0.73 17.93 -9.60
N ARG A 334 0.41 17.84 -8.87
CA ARG A 334 1.61 18.66 -9.19
C ARG A 334 2.12 18.38 -10.60
N GLY A 335 2.29 17.12 -10.97
CA GLY A 335 2.71 16.72 -12.31
C GLY A 335 1.68 17.10 -13.38
N GLY A 336 0.39 16.90 -13.09
CA GLY A 336 -0.71 17.32 -13.96
C GLY A 336 -0.73 18.82 -14.22
N SER A 337 -0.58 19.65 -13.18
CA SER A 337 -0.57 21.12 -13.32
C SER A 337 0.67 21.62 -14.08
N ILE A 338 1.84 21.01 -13.87
CA ILE A 338 3.07 21.33 -14.63
C ILE A 338 2.83 21.08 -16.13
N MET A 339 2.33 19.91 -16.50
CA MET A 339 2.09 19.55 -17.89
C MET A 339 0.96 20.35 -18.52
N ALA A 340 -0.14 20.59 -17.80
CA ALA A 340 -1.23 21.44 -18.27
C ALA A 340 -0.74 22.86 -18.56
N ARG A 341 0.08 23.43 -17.68
CA ARG A 341 0.71 24.76 -17.88
C ARG A 341 1.60 24.76 -19.11
N TRP A 342 2.42 23.72 -19.27
CA TRP A 342 3.31 23.56 -20.43
C TRP A 342 2.55 23.48 -21.74
N CYS A 343 1.52 22.62 -21.82
CA CYS A 343 0.68 22.45 -23.01
C CYS A 343 -0.05 23.73 -23.38
N LEU A 344 -0.68 24.38 -22.41
CA LEU A 344 -1.49 25.57 -22.66
C LEU A 344 -0.63 26.78 -23.09
N ALA A 345 0.48 27.03 -22.41
CA ALA A 345 1.35 28.16 -22.74
C ALA A 345 2.05 28.00 -24.09
N GLY A 346 2.43 26.78 -24.46
CA GLY A 346 3.03 26.47 -25.75
C GLY A 346 2.03 26.22 -26.87
N HIS A 347 0.74 26.12 -26.54
CA HIS A 347 -0.34 25.67 -27.44
C HIS A 347 0.05 24.43 -28.23
N ARG A 348 0.58 23.41 -27.55
CA ARG A 348 1.11 22.17 -28.12
C ARG A 348 0.76 20.97 -27.26
N GLU A 349 0.75 19.79 -27.90
CA GLU A 349 0.48 18.54 -27.20
C GLU A 349 1.61 18.19 -26.22
N SER A 350 1.27 17.42 -25.18
CA SER A 350 2.21 16.95 -24.17
C SER A 350 3.33 16.12 -24.79
N PHE A 351 4.59 16.50 -24.55
CA PHE A 351 5.71 15.69 -25.01
C PHE A 351 5.76 14.33 -24.31
N LEU A 352 5.16 14.17 -23.12
CA LEU A 352 5.03 12.88 -22.45
C LEU A 352 4.13 11.94 -23.24
N TYR A 353 3.08 12.46 -23.87
CA TYR A 353 2.21 11.70 -24.74
C TYR A 353 2.87 11.42 -26.11
N GLU A 354 3.42 12.47 -26.75
CA GLU A 354 4.02 12.33 -28.09
C GLU A 354 5.25 11.42 -28.12
N ARG A 355 6.02 11.36 -27.00
CA ARG A 355 7.24 10.57 -26.85
C ARG A 355 7.06 9.31 -26.00
N PHE A 356 5.81 8.88 -25.81
CA PHE A 356 5.51 7.80 -24.89
C PHE A 356 6.18 6.47 -25.28
N GLU A 357 6.30 6.17 -26.56
CA GLU A 357 7.04 4.98 -27.02
C GLU A 357 8.55 5.04 -26.68
N GLU A 358 9.18 6.22 -26.75
CA GLU A 358 10.58 6.38 -26.35
C GLU A 358 10.74 6.23 -24.82
N ILE A 359 9.73 6.67 -24.05
CA ILE A 359 9.68 6.44 -22.59
C ILE A 359 9.59 4.93 -22.31
N CYS A 360 8.76 4.20 -23.05
CA CYS A 360 8.64 2.75 -22.94
C CYS A 360 9.99 2.05 -23.24
N ASP A 361 10.70 2.48 -24.27
CA ASP A 361 12.00 1.88 -24.63
C ASP A 361 13.04 2.05 -23.51
N ILE A 362 13.01 3.18 -22.79
CA ILE A 362 13.86 3.42 -21.62
C ILE A 362 13.44 2.52 -20.46
N CYS A 363 12.16 2.53 -20.09
CA CYS A 363 11.62 1.74 -18.98
C CYS A 363 11.87 0.23 -19.18
N ARG A 364 11.62 -0.27 -20.38
CA ARG A 364 11.88 -1.66 -20.76
C ARG A 364 13.34 -2.07 -20.54
N ALA A 365 14.29 -1.21 -20.87
CA ALA A 365 15.72 -1.53 -20.80
C ALA A 365 16.22 -1.79 -19.37
N TYR A 366 15.47 -1.39 -18.34
CA TYR A 366 15.84 -1.52 -16.93
C TYR A 366 14.77 -2.24 -16.08
N ASP A 367 13.68 -2.71 -16.68
CA ASP A 367 12.48 -3.23 -16.01
C ASP A 367 11.85 -2.23 -15.02
N VAL A 368 11.73 -0.99 -15.45
CA VAL A 368 10.98 0.02 -14.71
C VAL A 368 9.50 -0.10 -15.08
N SER A 369 8.64 -0.28 -14.08
CA SER A 369 7.19 -0.33 -14.29
C SER A 369 6.60 1.07 -14.43
N PHE A 370 5.52 1.20 -15.20
CA PHE A 370 4.73 2.42 -15.24
C PHE A 370 3.75 2.50 -14.08
N SER A 371 3.67 3.67 -13.44
CA SER A 371 2.50 4.19 -12.75
C SER A 371 1.95 5.31 -13.64
N LEU A 372 0.96 5.01 -14.49
CA LEU A 372 0.40 6.02 -15.38
C LEU A 372 -0.41 7.01 -14.56
N GLY A 373 0.14 8.24 -14.43
CA GLY A 373 -0.31 9.23 -13.47
C GLY A 373 -1.65 9.86 -13.83
N ASP A 374 -2.53 10.01 -12.84
CA ASP A 374 -3.82 10.69 -12.92
C ASP A 374 -3.69 12.21 -12.69
N GLY A 375 -3.04 12.88 -13.62
CA GLY A 375 -2.79 14.32 -13.54
C GLY A 375 -4.03 15.19 -13.46
N LEU A 376 -5.16 14.67 -13.91
CA LEU A 376 -6.47 15.35 -13.87
C LEU A 376 -7.43 14.71 -12.85
N ARG A 377 -6.91 14.01 -11.83
CA ARG A 377 -7.74 13.51 -10.72
C ARG A 377 -8.53 14.63 -10.04
N PRO A 378 -9.75 14.36 -9.53
CA PRO A 378 -10.51 15.34 -8.75
C PRO A 378 -9.82 15.66 -7.42
N GLY A 379 -9.77 16.93 -7.06
CA GLY A 379 -9.26 17.42 -5.78
C GLY A 379 -10.37 17.81 -4.80
N SER A 380 -11.62 17.56 -5.17
CA SER A 380 -12.81 17.68 -4.32
C SER A 380 -13.87 16.69 -4.76
N ILE A 381 -14.78 16.33 -3.85
CA ILE A 381 -15.91 15.45 -4.20
C ILE A 381 -16.84 16.07 -5.25
N ALA A 382 -16.85 17.41 -5.36
CA ALA A 382 -17.65 18.13 -6.36
C ALA A 382 -17.17 17.85 -7.79
N ASP A 383 -15.88 17.63 -7.98
CA ASP A 383 -15.25 17.40 -9.28
C ASP A 383 -15.17 15.90 -9.65
N ALA A 384 -15.63 15.00 -8.76
CA ALA A 384 -15.51 13.56 -8.94
C ALA A 384 -16.29 13.03 -10.12
N ASN A 385 -15.63 12.20 -10.94
CA ASN A 385 -16.19 11.56 -12.14
C ASN A 385 -16.58 12.55 -13.23
N ASP A 386 -15.89 13.66 -13.32
CA ASP A 386 -16.13 14.64 -14.36
C ASP A 386 -15.50 14.26 -15.72
N ALA A 387 -15.78 15.05 -16.74
CA ALA A 387 -15.29 14.81 -18.08
C ALA A 387 -13.75 14.83 -18.19
N ALA A 388 -13.06 15.67 -17.40
CA ALA A 388 -11.61 15.76 -17.41
C ALA A 388 -10.97 14.49 -16.85
N GLN A 389 -11.46 13.98 -15.72
CA GLN A 389 -10.98 12.76 -15.11
C GLN A 389 -11.15 11.56 -16.06
N PHE A 390 -12.32 11.42 -16.67
CA PHE A 390 -12.60 10.25 -17.51
C PHE A 390 -11.93 10.34 -18.88
N ALA A 391 -11.76 11.52 -19.46
CA ALA A 391 -10.98 11.69 -20.69
C ALA A 391 -9.50 11.31 -20.49
N GLU A 392 -8.92 11.66 -19.33
CA GLU A 392 -7.59 11.20 -18.98
C GLU A 392 -7.54 9.69 -18.80
N LEU A 393 -8.48 9.09 -18.06
CA LEU A 393 -8.53 7.63 -17.85
C LEU A 393 -8.62 6.84 -19.16
N GLU A 394 -9.40 7.31 -20.12
CA GLU A 394 -9.48 6.72 -21.47
C GLU A 394 -8.13 6.80 -22.19
N THR A 395 -7.42 7.93 -22.06
CA THR A 395 -6.06 8.05 -22.61
C THR A 395 -5.08 7.12 -21.87
N LEU A 396 -5.20 6.94 -20.56
CA LEU A 396 -4.36 5.98 -19.82
C LEU A 396 -4.60 4.54 -20.31
N GLY A 397 -5.83 4.19 -20.67
CA GLY A 397 -6.17 2.92 -21.33
C GLY A 397 -5.50 2.75 -22.70
N GLU A 398 -5.42 3.81 -23.52
CA GLU A 398 -4.67 3.83 -24.78
C GLU A 398 -3.16 3.59 -24.53
N LEU A 399 -2.58 4.35 -23.61
CA LEU A 399 -1.15 4.27 -23.26
C LEU A 399 -0.77 2.91 -22.67
N THR A 400 -1.68 2.27 -21.92
CA THR A 400 -1.49 0.91 -21.39
C THR A 400 -1.28 -0.09 -22.53
N LYS A 401 -2.06 -0.02 -23.58
CA LYS A 401 -1.92 -0.91 -24.76
C LYS A 401 -0.57 -0.70 -25.46
N ILE A 402 -0.13 0.56 -25.58
CA ILE A 402 1.19 0.91 -26.17
C ILE A 402 2.31 0.34 -25.30
N ALA A 403 2.26 0.55 -23.98
CA ALA A 403 3.28 0.07 -23.05
C ALA A 403 3.37 -1.47 -23.04
N HIS A 404 2.23 -2.18 -23.04
CA HIS A 404 2.21 -3.63 -23.14
C HIS A 404 2.77 -4.13 -24.49
N ALA A 405 2.48 -3.45 -25.59
CA ALA A 405 3.07 -3.78 -26.89
C ALA A 405 4.59 -3.60 -26.92
N LYS A 406 5.12 -2.65 -26.15
CA LYS A 406 6.57 -2.40 -25.93
C LYS A 406 7.19 -3.31 -24.88
N GLY A 407 6.43 -4.17 -24.23
CA GLY A 407 6.93 -5.12 -23.23
C GLY A 407 7.06 -4.56 -21.82
N CYS A 408 6.43 -3.43 -21.51
CA CYS A 408 6.49 -2.79 -20.20
C CYS A 408 5.38 -3.28 -19.25
N GLN A 409 5.65 -3.27 -17.95
CA GLN A 409 4.67 -3.46 -16.89
C GLN A 409 3.94 -2.13 -16.60
N VAL A 410 2.63 -2.19 -16.36
CA VAL A 410 1.79 -0.99 -16.17
C VAL A 410 0.86 -1.16 -15.00
N MET A 411 0.79 -0.15 -14.13
CA MET A 411 -0.33 0.14 -13.23
C MET A 411 -0.85 1.55 -13.51
N ILE A 412 -2.09 1.81 -13.13
CA ILE A 412 -2.82 3.05 -13.40
C ILE A 412 -3.04 3.79 -12.07
N GLU A 413 -2.71 5.08 -12.01
CA GLU A 413 -3.12 5.90 -10.87
C GLU A 413 -4.60 6.27 -10.94
N GLY A 414 -5.20 6.45 -9.78
CA GLY A 414 -6.62 6.71 -9.65
C GLY A 414 -6.97 7.82 -8.66
N PRO A 415 -8.28 8.16 -8.57
CA PRO A 415 -8.75 9.42 -8.03
C PRO A 415 -8.47 9.59 -6.54
N GLY A 416 -8.28 10.87 -6.14
CA GLY A 416 -8.09 11.25 -4.75
C GLY A 416 -9.36 11.61 -3.97
N HIS A 417 -10.38 12.21 -4.61
CA HIS A 417 -11.62 12.67 -3.95
C HIS A 417 -12.84 12.13 -4.69
N VAL A 418 -13.49 11.10 -4.11
CA VAL A 418 -14.69 10.51 -4.71
C VAL A 418 -15.69 10.14 -3.61
N PRO A 419 -16.92 10.68 -3.62
CA PRO A 419 -17.93 10.29 -2.65
C PRO A 419 -18.33 8.83 -2.84
N MET A 420 -18.70 8.16 -1.75
CA MET A 420 -18.91 6.70 -1.68
C MET A 420 -19.72 6.12 -2.84
N HIS A 421 -20.84 6.75 -3.20
CA HIS A 421 -21.75 6.27 -4.25
C HIS A 421 -21.16 6.30 -5.67
N LYS A 422 -20.04 7.00 -5.90
CA LYS A 422 -19.36 7.08 -7.20
C LYS A 422 -18.12 6.17 -7.29
N ILE A 423 -17.66 5.57 -6.18
CA ILE A 423 -16.42 4.79 -6.14
C ILE A 423 -16.49 3.57 -7.06
N LYS A 424 -17.59 2.82 -7.03
CA LYS A 424 -17.76 1.61 -7.85
C LYS A 424 -17.66 1.92 -9.35
N VAL A 425 -18.32 2.98 -9.81
CA VAL A 425 -18.27 3.44 -11.21
C VAL A 425 -16.82 3.75 -11.62
N ASN A 426 -16.03 4.36 -10.75
CA ASN A 426 -14.61 4.64 -11.01
C ASN A 426 -13.83 3.35 -11.26
N MET A 427 -13.99 2.35 -10.38
CA MET A 427 -13.31 1.06 -10.50
C MET A 427 -13.72 0.31 -11.76
N GLU A 428 -15.03 0.21 -12.03
CA GLU A 428 -15.56 -0.49 -13.20
C GLU A 428 -15.06 0.14 -14.51
N LYS A 429 -15.04 1.49 -14.59
CA LYS A 429 -14.52 2.18 -15.76
C LYS A 429 -13.02 1.92 -15.95
N GLN A 430 -12.22 1.97 -14.90
CA GLN A 430 -10.79 1.67 -14.99
C GLN A 430 -10.54 0.24 -15.49
N LEU A 431 -11.23 -0.74 -14.95
CA LEU A 431 -11.11 -2.14 -15.38
C LEU A 431 -11.43 -2.30 -16.88
N ALA A 432 -12.46 -1.63 -17.35
CA ALA A 432 -12.89 -1.71 -18.74
C ALA A 432 -11.91 -1.00 -19.70
N GLU A 433 -11.50 0.23 -19.39
CA GLU A 433 -10.65 1.04 -20.27
C GLU A 433 -9.19 0.55 -20.29
N CYS A 434 -8.68 0.13 -19.12
CA CYS A 434 -7.26 -0.22 -18.94
C CYS A 434 -6.98 -1.73 -18.98
N GLY A 435 -7.95 -2.56 -19.40
CA GLY A 435 -7.74 -4.00 -19.58
C GLY A 435 -7.37 -4.75 -18.28
N GLU A 436 -7.97 -4.35 -17.16
CA GLU A 436 -7.72 -4.88 -15.81
C GLU A 436 -6.29 -4.65 -15.30
N ALA A 437 -5.51 -3.73 -15.88
CA ALA A 437 -4.22 -3.32 -15.31
C ALA A 437 -4.40 -2.88 -13.85
N PRO A 438 -3.43 -3.16 -12.94
CA PRO A 438 -3.57 -2.83 -11.52
C PRO A 438 -3.92 -1.36 -11.31
N PHE A 439 -4.94 -1.09 -10.47
CA PHE A 439 -5.31 0.26 -10.09
C PHE A 439 -4.60 0.65 -8.79
N TYR A 440 -4.00 1.83 -8.78
CA TYR A 440 -3.30 2.43 -7.66
C TYR A 440 -4.00 3.74 -7.31
N THR A 441 -4.66 3.82 -6.15
CA THR A 441 -5.56 4.94 -5.81
C THR A 441 -5.10 5.73 -4.61
N LEU A 442 -5.27 7.06 -4.66
CA LEU A 442 -5.06 7.97 -3.53
C LEU A 442 -6.35 8.03 -2.69
N GLY A 443 -6.52 7.11 -1.76
CA GLY A 443 -7.76 6.97 -1.01
C GLY A 443 -8.76 6.09 -1.77
N PRO A 444 -9.92 6.64 -2.21
CA PRO A 444 -10.27 8.07 -2.27
C PRO A 444 -10.84 8.66 -0.97
N LEU A 445 -10.66 9.97 -0.79
CA LEU A 445 -11.32 10.74 0.25
C LEU A 445 -12.82 10.83 -0.07
N THR A 446 -13.66 10.35 0.86
CA THR A 446 -15.12 10.26 0.64
C THR A 446 -15.89 11.54 0.96
N THR A 447 -15.23 12.48 1.61
CA THR A 447 -15.74 13.80 1.97
C THR A 447 -14.58 14.77 2.19
N ASP A 448 -14.83 16.08 2.01
CA ASP A 448 -13.82 17.14 2.11
C ASP A 448 -13.92 17.93 3.44
N VAL A 449 -14.80 17.53 4.37
CA VAL A 449 -15.13 18.36 5.55
C VAL A 449 -14.20 18.14 6.75
N ALA A 450 -13.17 17.31 6.63
CA ALA A 450 -12.41 16.85 7.78
C ALA A 450 -10.87 17.08 7.68
N PRO A 451 -10.40 18.34 7.49
CA PRO A 451 -8.97 18.64 7.55
C PRO A 451 -8.35 18.17 8.87
N GLY A 452 -7.20 17.50 8.81
CA GLY A 452 -6.56 16.85 9.95
C GLY A 452 -7.04 15.42 10.22
N TYR A 453 -8.12 14.98 9.57
CA TYR A 453 -8.66 13.61 9.61
C TYR A 453 -8.75 12.97 8.22
N ASP A 454 -8.04 13.50 7.24
CA ASP A 454 -8.07 13.03 5.86
C ASP A 454 -7.66 11.56 5.73
N HIS A 455 -6.80 11.05 6.62
CA HIS A 455 -6.47 9.63 6.72
C HIS A 455 -7.69 8.76 7.05
N ILE A 456 -8.67 9.26 7.82
CA ILE A 456 -9.91 8.54 8.12
C ILE A 456 -10.86 8.59 6.93
N THR A 457 -11.13 9.78 6.38
CA THR A 457 -12.05 9.93 5.24
C THR A 457 -11.59 9.16 4.01
N SER A 458 -10.28 9.13 3.78
CA SER A 458 -9.67 8.36 2.70
C SER A 458 -9.59 6.87 3.01
N GLY A 459 -9.37 6.48 4.27
CA GLY A 459 -9.40 5.09 4.71
C GLY A 459 -10.74 4.40 4.43
N ILE A 460 -11.86 5.13 4.59
CA ILE A 460 -13.20 4.65 4.21
C ILE A 460 -13.26 4.33 2.72
N GLY A 461 -12.86 5.27 1.87
CA GLY A 461 -12.89 5.10 0.43
C GLY A 461 -11.88 4.06 -0.06
N ALA A 462 -10.70 3.99 0.58
CA ALA A 462 -9.67 3.00 0.30
C ALA A 462 -10.17 1.56 0.54
N ALA A 463 -10.86 1.33 1.65
CA ALA A 463 -11.47 0.02 1.93
C ALA A 463 -12.51 -0.35 0.87
N MET A 464 -13.37 0.60 0.46
CA MET A 464 -14.37 0.36 -0.56
C MET A 464 -13.77 0.09 -1.94
N ILE A 465 -12.85 0.93 -2.40
CA ILE A 465 -12.28 0.78 -3.74
C ILE A 465 -11.36 -0.45 -3.82
N GLY A 466 -10.66 -0.77 -2.71
CA GLY A 466 -9.88 -1.98 -2.55
C GLY A 466 -10.75 -3.23 -2.66
N TRP A 467 -11.93 -3.23 -2.04
CA TRP A 467 -12.91 -4.30 -2.18
C TRP A 467 -13.38 -4.46 -3.63
N TYR A 468 -13.65 -3.36 -4.35
CA TYR A 468 -14.08 -3.41 -5.74
C TYR A 468 -12.96 -3.82 -6.72
N GLY A 469 -11.68 -3.81 -6.31
CA GLY A 469 -10.60 -4.35 -7.15
C GLY A 469 -9.32 -3.53 -7.23
N THR A 470 -9.20 -2.40 -6.54
CA THR A 470 -7.91 -1.67 -6.46
C THR A 470 -6.83 -2.58 -5.88
N ALA A 471 -5.66 -2.56 -6.50
CA ALA A 471 -4.54 -3.44 -6.17
C ALA A 471 -3.54 -2.81 -5.18
N MET A 472 -3.40 -1.49 -5.22
CA MET A 472 -2.52 -0.74 -4.33
C MET A 472 -3.19 0.57 -3.89
N LEU A 473 -3.00 0.93 -2.64
CA LEU A 473 -3.54 2.12 -2.00
C LEU A 473 -2.39 3.08 -1.65
N CYS A 474 -2.47 4.32 -2.10
CA CYS A 474 -1.59 5.38 -1.64
C CYS A 474 -2.07 5.89 -0.29
N TYR A 475 -1.22 5.83 0.72
CA TYR A 475 -1.60 6.29 2.05
C TYR A 475 -1.85 7.80 2.08
N VAL A 476 -2.69 8.20 3.02
CA VAL A 476 -2.94 9.60 3.39
C VAL A 476 -2.63 9.74 4.87
N THR A 477 -1.95 10.83 5.24
CA THR A 477 -1.61 11.13 6.63
C THR A 477 -2.58 12.14 7.23
N PRO A 478 -2.60 12.32 8.58
CA PRO A 478 -3.39 13.37 9.21
C PRO A 478 -3.06 14.79 8.72
N LYS A 479 -1.85 14.96 8.14
CA LYS A 479 -1.38 16.27 7.63
C LYS A 479 -1.61 16.49 6.14
N GLU A 480 -2.37 15.63 5.48
CA GLU A 480 -2.74 15.87 4.07
C GLU A 480 -3.37 17.25 3.92
N HIS A 481 -3.02 17.95 2.85
CA HIS A 481 -3.40 19.35 2.58
C HIS A 481 -2.93 20.41 3.62
N LEU A 482 -2.29 20.03 4.73
CA LEU A 482 -1.93 20.92 5.84
C LEU A 482 -0.41 21.10 6.03
N GLY A 483 0.39 20.05 5.78
CA GLY A 483 1.83 20.13 6.02
C GLY A 483 2.58 18.84 5.77
N LEU A 484 3.92 18.89 5.97
CA LEU A 484 4.76 17.71 5.85
C LEU A 484 4.56 16.76 7.04
N PRO A 485 4.36 15.45 6.80
CA PRO A 485 4.20 14.49 7.86
C PRO A 485 5.53 14.25 8.60
N ASN A 486 5.43 14.11 9.92
CA ASN A 486 6.50 13.57 10.75
C ASN A 486 6.39 12.03 10.84
N ARG A 487 7.28 11.40 11.62
CA ARG A 487 7.31 9.95 11.80
C ARG A 487 6.00 9.37 12.35
N ASP A 488 5.37 10.04 13.31
CA ASP A 488 4.12 9.57 13.92
C ASP A 488 2.94 9.71 12.95
N ASP A 489 2.92 10.76 12.14
CA ASP A 489 1.94 10.93 11.08
C ASP A 489 2.07 9.84 10.02
N VAL A 490 3.31 9.46 9.66
CA VAL A 490 3.60 8.33 8.75
C VAL A 490 3.05 7.02 9.32
N LYS A 491 3.33 6.72 10.60
CA LYS A 491 2.78 5.54 11.28
C LYS A 491 1.26 5.53 11.23
N THR A 492 0.63 6.66 11.60
CA THR A 492 -0.84 6.78 11.61
C THR A 492 -1.42 6.53 10.22
N GLY A 493 -0.83 7.12 9.18
CA GLY A 493 -1.26 6.90 7.80
C GLY A 493 -1.11 5.43 7.37
N VAL A 494 0.05 4.82 7.60
CA VAL A 494 0.30 3.41 7.23
C VAL A 494 -0.67 2.48 7.96
N ILE A 495 -0.85 2.63 9.27
CA ILE A 495 -1.78 1.79 10.04
C ILE A 495 -3.21 1.94 9.56
N THR A 496 -3.68 3.17 9.29
CA THR A 496 -5.01 3.42 8.73
C THR A 496 -5.20 2.67 7.42
N TYR A 497 -4.21 2.71 6.55
CA TYR A 497 -4.30 2.06 5.24
C TYR A 497 -4.11 0.54 5.31
N LYS A 498 -3.35 0.02 6.29
CA LYS A 498 -3.33 -1.43 6.59
C LYS A 498 -4.70 -1.92 7.07
N ILE A 499 -5.42 -1.12 7.85
CA ILE A 499 -6.81 -1.42 8.24
C ILE A 499 -7.71 -1.45 7.01
N ALA A 500 -7.62 -0.44 6.14
CA ALA A 500 -8.42 -0.36 4.91
C ALA A 500 -8.15 -1.54 3.95
N ALA A 501 -6.86 -1.85 3.71
CA ALA A 501 -6.45 -2.97 2.86
C ALA A 501 -6.92 -4.32 3.43
N HIS A 502 -6.74 -4.53 4.73
CA HIS A 502 -7.18 -5.75 5.40
C HIS A 502 -8.71 -5.93 5.34
N ALA A 503 -9.47 -4.85 5.58
CA ALA A 503 -10.93 -4.88 5.44
C ALA A 503 -11.37 -5.19 4.00
N ALA A 504 -10.66 -4.65 2.99
CA ALA A 504 -10.92 -4.97 1.60
C ALA A 504 -10.61 -6.45 1.26
N ASP A 505 -9.51 -6.99 1.79
CA ASP A 505 -9.11 -8.39 1.58
C ASP A 505 -10.10 -9.36 2.24
N LEU A 506 -10.59 -9.04 3.45
CA LEU A 506 -11.69 -9.78 4.08
C LEU A 506 -12.95 -9.76 3.20
N ALA A 507 -13.37 -8.58 2.76
CA ALA A 507 -14.58 -8.40 1.96
C ALA A 507 -14.51 -9.10 0.59
N LYS A 508 -13.32 -9.23 0.01
CA LYS A 508 -13.07 -10.02 -1.21
C LYS A 508 -13.11 -11.54 -0.99
N GLY A 509 -13.12 -11.98 0.25
CA GLY A 509 -12.99 -13.41 0.57
C GLY A 509 -11.56 -13.93 0.43
N HIS A 510 -10.53 -13.06 0.66
CA HIS A 510 -9.15 -13.49 0.61
C HIS A 510 -8.84 -14.46 1.76
N PRO A 511 -8.44 -15.71 1.49
CA PRO A 511 -8.35 -16.75 2.51
C PRO A 511 -7.46 -16.39 3.71
N ALA A 512 -6.35 -15.71 3.50
CA ALA A 512 -5.39 -15.38 4.55
C ALA A 512 -5.86 -14.26 5.50
N ALA A 513 -6.84 -13.43 5.09
CA ALA A 513 -7.28 -12.30 5.89
C ALA A 513 -8.02 -12.73 7.16
N GLN A 514 -8.94 -13.69 7.06
CA GLN A 514 -9.81 -14.13 8.15
C GLN A 514 -9.06 -14.74 9.35
N LEU A 515 -7.91 -15.40 9.11
CA LEU A 515 -7.17 -16.10 10.18
C LEU A 515 -6.76 -15.20 11.35
N ARG A 516 -6.23 -14.03 11.02
CA ARG A 516 -5.76 -13.09 12.03
C ARG A 516 -6.90 -12.52 12.86
N ASP A 517 -8.03 -12.23 12.21
CA ASP A 517 -9.25 -11.75 12.89
C ASP A 517 -9.83 -12.81 13.81
N ASP A 518 -9.89 -14.06 13.39
CA ASP A 518 -10.37 -15.17 14.19
C ASP A 518 -9.47 -15.40 15.42
N ALA A 519 -8.15 -15.41 15.23
CA ALA A 519 -7.20 -15.56 16.32
C ALA A 519 -7.32 -14.41 17.34
N LEU A 520 -7.40 -13.15 16.84
CA LEU A 520 -7.57 -11.98 17.70
C LEU A 520 -8.91 -12.00 18.43
N SER A 521 -9.99 -12.42 17.76
CA SER A 521 -11.33 -12.50 18.36
C SER A 521 -11.39 -13.55 19.44
N ARG A 522 -10.76 -14.73 19.26
CA ARG A 522 -10.61 -15.75 20.31
C ARG A 522 -9.81 -15.19 21.49
N ALA A 523 -8.64 -14.62 21.23
CA ALA A 523 -7.80 -14.04 22.26
C ALA A 523 -8.54 -12.97 23.08
N ARG A 524 -9.35 -12.12 22.41
CA ARG A 524 -10.18 -11.10 23.06
C ARG A 524 -11.27 -11.72 23.93
N PHE A 525 -11.95 -12.73 23.43
CA PHE A 525 -13.00 -13.41 24.19
C PHE A 525 -12.45 -14.11 25.44
N ASP A 526 -11.26 -14.71 25.33
CA ASP A 526 -10.60 -15.46 26.41
C ASP A 526 -9.79 -14.56 27.36
N PHE A 527 -9.82 -13.24 27.17
CA PHE A 527 -9.02 -12.26 27.93
C PHE A 527 -7.52 -12.52 27.89
N ARG A 528 -7.02 -13.09 26.79
CA ARG A 528 -5.59 -13.26 26.51
C ARG A 528 -5.04 -11.93 25.97
N TRP A 529 -4.84 -10.95 26.85
CA TRP A 529 -4.50 -9.57 26.50
C TRP A 529 -3.21 -9.47 25.68
N GLU A 530 -2.18 -10.23 26.06
CA GLU A 530 -0.92 -10.25 25.33
C GLU A 530 -1.13 -10.68 23.86
N ASP A 531 -1.89 -11.76 23.64
CA ASP A 531 -2.20 -12.24 22.30
C ASP A 531 -3.02 -11.20 21.51
N GLN A 532 -4.01 -10.58 22.17
CA GLN A 532 -4.82 -9.54 21.55
C GLN A 532 -3.97 -8.36 21.09
N PHE A 533 -3.00 -7.90 21.91
CA PHE A 533 -2.10 -6.81 21.54
C PHE A 533 -1.16 -7.24 20.41
N ASN A 534 -0.51 -8.39 20.54
CA ASN A 534 0.48 -8.89 19.59
C ASN A 534 -0.12 -9.20 18.21
N LEU A 535 -1.38 -9.64 18.16
CA LEU A 535 -2.14 -9.87 16.93
C LEU A 535 -2.62 -8.56 16.29
N SER A 536 -2.65 -7.44 16.99
CA SER A 536 -3.09 -6.16 16.43
C SER A 536 -2.09 -5.62 15.38
N LEU A 537 -2.55 -4.71 14.51
CA LEU A 537 -1.68 -4.02 13.55
C LEU A 537 -0.70 -3.07 14.26
N ASP A 538 -1.09 -2.52 15.41
CA ASP A 538 -0.28 -1.66 16.26
C ASP A 538 -0.32 -2.14 17.72
N PRO A 539 0.53 -3.10 18.08
CA PRO A 539 0.55 -3.68 19.42
C PRO A 539 0.90 -2.66 20.52
N ASP A 540 1.73 -1.69 20.20
CA ASP A 540 2.18 -0.69 21.19
C ASP A 540 1.02 0.24 21.58
N THR A 541 0.25 0.73 20.60
CA THR A 541 -0.93 1.57 20.86
C THR A 541 -2.04 0.79 21.55
N ALA A 542 -2.29 -0.46 21.13
CA ALA A 542 -3.30 -1.31 21.76
C ALA A 542 -3.00 -1.54 23.25
N ARG A 543 -1.74 -1.85 23.58
CA ARG A 543 -1.28 -2.01 24.97
C ARG A 543 -1.40 -0.71 25.75
N ALA A 544 -0.92 0.40 25.20
CA ALA A 544 -0.94 1.70 25.88
C ALA A 544 -2.37 2.10 26.27
N TYR A 545 -3.33 1.98 25.37
CA TYR A 545 -4.73 2.31 25.65
C TYR A 545 -5.41 1.39 26.66
N HIS A 546 -5.07 0.09 26.63
CA HIS A 546 -5.57 -0.83 27.63
C HIS A 546 -5.05 -0.49 29.04
N ASP A 547 -3.76 -0.19 29.15
CA ASP A 547 -3.09 0.00 30.43
C ASP A 547 -3.31 1.39 31.05
N GLU A 548 -3.67 2.38 30.22
CA GLU A 548 -3.80 3.79 30.63
C GLU A 548 -4.70 4.01 31.83
N THR A 549 -5.82 3.28 31.89
CA THR A 549 -6.84 3.45 32.93
C THR A 549 -6.82 2.38 34.02
N LEU A 550 -5.83 1.48 34.00
CA LEU A 550 -5.72 0.38 34.97
C LEU A 550 -4.64 0.70 36.01
N PRO A 551 -5.01 1.02 37.28
CA PRO A 551 -4.08 1.60 38.27
C PRO A 551 -3.06 0.62 38.82
N LYS A 552 -3.22 -0.71 38.64
CA LYS A 552 -2.34 -1.76 39.16
C LYS A 552 -2.06 -2.81 38.10
N ASP A 553 -0.86 -3.38 38.13
CA ASP A 553 -0.44 -4.42 37.19
C ASP A 553 -1.35 -5.67 37.22
N ALA A 554 -1.84 -6.03 38.43
CA ALA A 554 -2.82 -7.12 38.56
C ALA A 554 -4.13 -6.88 37.79
N HIS A 555 -4.53 -5.64 37.56
CA HIS A 555 -5.73 -5.30 36.80
C HIS A 555 -5.51 -5.41 35.29
N LYS A 556 -4.26 -5.27 34.81
CA LYS A 556 -3.91 -5.37 33.40
C LYS A 556 -4.05 -6.78 32.83
N VAL A 557 -4.07 -7.81 33.71
CA VAL A 557 -4.28 -9.21 33.36
C VAL A 557 -5.67 -9.72 33.78
N ALA A 558 -6.57 -8.83 34.18
CA ALA A 558 -7.90 -9.19 34.66
C ALA A 558 -8.84 -9.61 33.52
N HIS A 559 -9.89 -10.38 33.86
CA HIS A 559 -10.95 -10.78 32.93
C HIS A 559 -11.99 -9.67 32.71
N PHE A 560 -11.54 -8.44 32.56
CA PHE A 560 -12.33 -7.26 32.20
C PHE A 560 -11.39 -6.11 31.81
N CYS A 561 -11.88 -5.13 31.07
CA CYS A 561 -11.20 -3.85 30.84
C CYS A 561 -11.89 -2.72 31.64
N SER A 562 -11.26 -1.53 31.66
CA SER A 562 -11.80 -0.37 32.37
C SER A 562 -13.17 0.10 31.88
N MET A 563 -13.53 -0.18 30.63
CA MET A 563 -14.83 0.23 30.05
C MET A 563 -16.01 -0.38 30.78
N CYS A 564 -16.01 -1.71 30.97
CA CYS A 564 -17.14 -2.44 31.59
C CYS A 564 -16.92 -2.68 33.07
N GLY A 565 -15.67 -2.79 33.51
CA GLY A 565 -15.33 -3.22 34.86
C GLY A 565 -15.73 -4.69 35.16
N PRO A 566 -15.53 -5.15 36.40
CA PRO A 566 -15.64 -6.59 36.72
C PRO A 566 -17.06 -7.14 36.74
N LYS A 567 -18.09 -6.30 36.80
CA LYS A 567 -19.49 -6.74 36.96
C LYS A 567 -20.34 -6.69 35.69
N PHE A 568 -19.90 -5.92 34.70
CA PHE A 568 -20.70 -5.64 33.50
C PHE A 568 -20.04 -6.11 32.21
N CYS A 569 -18.96 -6.87 32.28
CA CYS A 569 -18.30 -7.38 31.10
C CYS A 569 -19.15 -8.50 30.45
N SER A 570 -19.70 -8.19 29.29
CA SER A 570 -20.58 -9.13 28.56
C SER A 570 -19.84 -10.43 28.17
N MET A 571 -18.56 -10.34 27.83
CA MET A 571 -17.76 -11.53 27.50
C MET A 571 -17.61 -12.44 28.70
N LYS A 572 -17.34 -11.89 29.91
CA LYS A 572 -17.26 -12.69 31.14
C LYS A 572 -18.61 -13.34 31.47
N ILE A 573 -19.69 -12.56 31.40
CA ILE A 573 -21.06 -13.09 31.61
C ILE A 573 -21.37 -14.20 30.61
N THR A 574 -20.98 -14.04 29.35
CA THR A 574 -21.22 -15.05 28.31
C THR A 574 -20.35 -16.30 28.48
N GLN A 575 -19.13 -16.16 29.01
CA GLN A 575 -18.31 -17.34 29.39
C GLN A 575 -18.98 -18.15 30.48
N ASP A 576 -19.50 -17.50 31.54
CA ASP A 576 -20.23 -18.16 32.62
C ASP A 576 -21.50 -18.84 32.08
N LEU A 577 -22.27 -18.14 31.23
CA LEU A 577 -23.43 -18.72 30.55
C LEU A 577 -23.07 -19.95 29.70
N ARG A 578 -21.95 -19.93 28.96
CA ARG A 578 -21.48 -21.09 28.18
C ARG A 578 -21.18 -22.29 29.09
N ALA A 579 -20.49 -22.04 30.21
CA ALA A 579 -20.17 -23.09 31.15
C ALA A 579 -21.44 -23.73 31.73
N ASP A 580 -22.44 -22.90 32.09
CA ASP A 580 -23.72 -23.36 32.59
C ASP A 580 -24.49 -24.19 31.54
N VAL A 581 -24.56 -23.73 30.29
CA VAL A 581 -25.21 -24.46 29.18
C VAL A 581 -24.55 -25.82 28.95
N LEU A 582 -23.21 -25.87 28.90
CA LEU A 582 -22.47 -27.13 28.72
C LEU A 582 -22.68 -28.08 29.91
N ALA A 583 -22.77 -27.57 31.14
CA ALA A 583 -23.07 -28.36 32.33
C ALA A 583 -24.48 -28.94 32.28
N MET A 584 -25.49 -28.17 31.86
CA MET A 584 -26.87 -28.62 31.65
C MET A 584 -26.97 -29.70 30.56
N GLU A 585 -26.30 -29.50 29.43
CA GLU A 585 -26.25 -30.51 28.36
C GLU A 585 -25.60 -31.81 28.84
N ALA A 586 -24.49 -31.72 29.58
CA ALA A 586 -23.84 -32.91 30.17
C ALA A 586 -24.71 -33.62 31.20
N ALA A 587 -25.58 -32.90 31.91
CA ALA A 587 -26.54 -33.44 32.85
C ALA A 587 -27.78 -34.03 32.15
N GLY A 588 -27.93 -33.91 30.84
CA GLY A 588 -29.09 -34.36 30.07
C GLY A 588 -30.33 -33.48 30.27
N GLU A 589 -30.15 -32.27 30.76
CA GLU A 589 -31.24 -31.31 30.91
C GLU A 589 -31.67 -30.78 29.54
N VAL A 590 -32.98 -30.79 29.26
CA VAL A 590 -33.51 -30.26 28.01
C VAL A 590 -33.57 -28.74 28.09
N ILE A 591 -32.60 -28.08 27.46
CA ILE A 591 -32.68 -26.63 27.23
C ILE A 591 -33.84 -26.41 26.25
N ALA A 592 -34.83 -25.62 26.66
CA ALA A 592 -35.98 -25.31 25.82
C ALA A 592 -35.53 -24.79 24.46
N LYS A 593 -35.67 -25.58 23.39
CA LYS A 593 -35.42 -25.09 22.03
C LYS A 593 -36.49 -24.03 21.77
N ALA A 594 -36.01 -22.82 21.41
CA ALA A 594 -36.90 -21.80 20.89
C ALA A 594 -37.55 -22.36 19.62
N THR A 595 -38.78 -22.82 19.73
CA THR A 595 -39.57 -23.22 18.56
C THR A 595 -39.83 -21.92 17.78
N PRO A 596 -39.44 -21.82 16.51
CA PRO A 596 -39.79 -20.66 15.73
C PRO A 596 -41.30 -20.45 15.77
N LEU A 597 -41.73 -19.27 16.21
CA LEU A 597 -43.16 -18.94 16.19
C LEU A 597 -43.71 -19.12 14.78
N SER A 598 -44.81 -19.80 14.63
CA SER A 598 -45.53 -19.86 13.37
C SER A 598 -45.94 -18.45 12.92
N GLU A 599 -46.21 -18.27 11.64
CA GLU A 599 -46.63 -16.99 11.10
C GLU A 599 -47.91 -16.47 11.82
N ALA A 600 -48.84 -17.37 12.12
CA ALA A 600 -50.06 -17.07 12.86
C ALA A 600 -49.77 -16.61 14.31
N GLU A 601 -48.82 -17.21 15.01
CA GLU A 601 -48.43 -16.80 16.37
C GLU A 601 -47.70 -15.43 16.36
N ARG A 602 -46.89 -15.15 15.32
CA ARG A 602 -46.26 -13.82 15.11
C ARG A 602 -47.32 -12.76 14.84
N GLU A 603 -48.28 -13.04 13.97
CA GLU A 603 -49.39 -12.11 13.67
C GLU A 603 -50.25 -11.87 14.90
N ALA A 604 -50.60 -12.92 15.67
CA ALA A 604 -51.33 -12.76 16.91
C ALA A 604 -50.57 -11.94 17.96
N GLY A 605 -49.25 -12.17 18.12
CA GLY A 605 -48.42 -11.40 19.02
C GLY A 605 -48.28 -9.93 18.59
N MET A 606 -48.18 -9.67 17.29
CA MET A 606 -48.17 -8.31 16.72
C MET A 606 -49.50 -7.60 16.95
N ALA A 607 -50.63 -8.29 16.73
CA ALA A 607 -51.97 -7.76 16.97
C ALA A 607 -52.20 -7.43 18.44
N GLN A 608 -51.74 -8.30 19.35
CA GLN A 608 -51.81 -8.08 20.79
C GLN A 608 -50.99 -6.84 21.19
N LYS A 609 -49.75 -6.73 20.75
CA LYS A 609 -48.90 -5.55 21.03
C LYS A 609 -49.44 -4.25 20.43
N SER A 610 -50.05 -4.32 19.27
CA SER A 610 -50.76 -3.20 18.66
C SER A 610 -51.96 -2.74 19.48
N ALA A 611 -52.73 -3.68 20.02
CA ALA A 611 -53.86 -3.39 20.88
C ALA A 611 -53.45 -2.80 22.24
N GLU A 612 -52.38 -3.33 22.86
CA GLU A 612 -51.75 -2.76 24.07
C GLU A 612 -51.29 -1.31 23.81
N PHE A 613 -50.56 -1.07 22.72
CA PHE A 613 -50.09 0.26 22.34
C PHE A 613 -51.22 1.27 22.11
N LEU A 614 -52.28 0.85 21.44
CA LEU A 614 -53.48 1.68 21.25
C LEU A 614 -54.23 1.92 22.56
N GLY A 615 -54.27 0.92 23.45
CA GLY A 615 -54.87 1.03 24.78
C GLY A 615 -54.11 1.98 25.70
N GLU A 616 -52.82 2.13 25.52
CA GLU A 616 -51.95 3.09 26.23
C GLU A 616 -51.89 4.47 25.57
N GLY A 617 -52.80 4.75 24.63
CA GLY A 617 -52.98 6.08 24.01
C GLY A 617 -52.25 6.26 22.67
N GLY A 618 -51.59 5.21 22.11
CA GLY A 618 -51.03 5.21 20.76
C GLY A 618 -49.88 6.19 20.53
N ARG A 619 -49.13 6.55 21.58
CA ARG A 619 -48.01 7.50 21.50
C ARG A 619 -46.68 6.81 21.79
N LEU A 620 -45.70 6.95 20.91
CA LEU A 620 -44.33 6.46 21.12
C LEU A 620 -43.51 7.29 22.14
N TYR A 621 -43.96 8.52 22.40
CA TYR A 621 -43.33 9.41 23.35
C TYR A 621 -44.37 10.00 24.27
N VAL A 622 -44.20 9.91 25.58
CA VAL A 622 -44.95 10.61 26.63
C VAL A 622 -44.09 11.76 27.17
N GLU A 623 -44.72 12.87 27.48
CA GLU A 623 -44.00 13.97 28.11
C GLU A 623 -43.50 13.56 29.50
N ALA A 624 -42.24 13.89 29.81
CA ALA A 624 -41.64 13.58 31.09
C ALA A 624 -42.34 14.41 32.19
N GLY A 625 -43.27 13.76 32.92
CA GLY A 625 -43.97 14.44 34.02
C GLY A 625 -45.40 13.91 34.30
N GLU A 626 -45.94 12.92 33.56
CA GLU A 626 -47.17 12.19 33.93
C GLU A 626 -46.91 10.83 34.53
#